data_fec7bceea7418c65295871af22a00f69
#
_entry.id   fec7bceea7418c65295871af22a00f69
#
_cell.length_a   1.000
_cell.length_b   1.000
_cell.length_c   1.000
_cell.angle_alpha   90.00
_cell.angle_beta   90.00
_cell.angle_gamma   90.00
#
_symmetry.space_group_name_H-M   'P 1'
#
loop_
_entity.id
_entity.type
_entity.pdbx_description
1 polymer ?
#
loop_
_entity_poly.entity_id
_entity_poly.type
_entity_poly.pdbx_seq_one_letter_code
_entity_poly.pdbx_strand_id
1 'polypeptide(L)'
;PDFVGFILLYMGTRELLEESPRYTTAGPWLLGLTAYGIASWVINLLGLNGGWVISLLTLVAAAVTYYATWLVIKGFEDIEKNNSAGIAAAESMRSWKICAILNIVAVALSWVPVLSVLLLLGMVVVTIMLLVSLNKTRKLYNAYRMLRPQSNNGGPEF
;
A
#
# COMPACT_ATOMS: atom_id res chain seq x y z
N PRO A 1 -5.45 6.94 12.40
CA PRO A 1 -5.89 5.53 12.42
C PRO A 1 -5.56 4.88 11.08
N ASP A 2 -4.92 3.71 11.09
CA ASP A 2 -4.37 3.03 9.90
C ASP A 2 -5.46 2.64 8.89
N PHE A 3 -6.67 2.40 9.36
CA PHE A 3 -7.80 2.04 8.50
C PHE A 3 -8.14 3.11 7.45
N VAL A 4 -7.89 4.39 7.74
CA VAL A 4 -8.11 5.48 6.75
C VAL A 4 -7.17 5.30 5.56
N GLY A 5 -5.92 4.92 5.80
CA GLY A 5 -4.95 4.62 4.74
C GLY A 5 -5.40 3.46 3.86
N PHE A 6 -5.96 2.39 4.45
CA PHE A 6 -6.48 1.24 3.70
C PHE A 6 -7.72 1.58 2.88
N ILE A 7 -8.62 2.44 3.40
CA ILE A 7 -9.77 2.95 2.64
C ILE A 7 -9.31 3.74 1.41
N LEU A 8 -8.35 4.66 1.59
CA LEU A 8 -7.82 5.47 0.49
C LEU A 8 -7.12 4.60 -0.57
N LEU A 9 -6.35 3.59 -0.13
CA LEU A 9 -5.73 2.61 -1.04
C LEU A 9 -6.80 1.81 -1.79
N TYR A 10 -7.84 1.35 -1.10
CA TYR A 10 -8.95 0.62 -1.73
C TYR A 10 -9.65 1.48 -2.79
N MET A 11 -9.97 2.73 -2.47
CA MET A 11 -10.58 3.66 -3.42
C MET A 11 -9.68 3.87 -4.65
N GLY A 12 -8.38 4.09 -4.44
CA GLY A 12 -7.41 4.24 -5.52
C GLY A 12 -7.27 2.98 -6.39
N THR A 13 -7.25 1.79 -5.79
CA THR A 13 -7.19 0.54 -6.57
C THR A 13 -8.47 0.29 -7.36
N ARG A 14 -9.63 0.72 -6.85
CA ARG A 14 -10.90 0.59 -7.55
C ARG A 14 -10.96 1.43 -8.83
N GLU A 15 -10.35 2.62 -8.84
CA GLU A 15 -10.25 3.46 -10.04
C GLU A 15 -9.33 2.84 -11.11
N LEU A 16 -8.44 1.93 -10.72
CA LEU A 16 -7.43 1.32 -11.58
C LEU A 16 -7.76 -0.14 -11.95
N LEU A 17 -8.96 -0.64 -11.62
CA LEU A 17 -9.35 -2.03 -11.86
C LEU A 17 -9.22 -2.45 -13.33
N GLU A 18 -9.50 -1.54 -14.25
CA GLU A 18 -9.43 -1.79 -15.70
C GLU A 18 -8.00 -1.86 -16.22
N GLU A 19 -7.06 -1.25 -15.51
CA GLU A 19 -5.66 -1.15 -15.94
C GLU A 19 -4.79 -2.36 -15.53
N SER A 20 -5.16 -3.07 -14.45
CA SER A 20 -4.44 -4.29 -14.03
C SER A 20 -5.34 -5.24 -13.23
N PRO A 21 -5.33 -6.55 -13.57
CA PRO A 21 -6.08 -7.57 -12.82
C PRO A 21 -5.60 -7.74 -11.37
N ARG A 22 -4.41 -7.25 -11.03
CA ARG A 22 -3.88 -7.32 -9.65
C ARG A 22 -4.69 -6.48 -8.67
N TYR A 23 -5.31 -5.40 -9.14
CA TYR A 23 -6.17 -4.57 -8.29
C TYR A 23 -7.46 -5.28 -7.89
N THR A 24 -7.99 -6.15 -8.75
CA THR A 24 -9.12 -7.02 -8.39
C THR A 24 -8.76 -7.95 -7.24
N THR A 25 -7.52 -8.46 -7.22
CA THR A 25 -7.02 -9.31 -6.13
C THR A 25 -6.69 -8.51 -4.87
N ALA A 26 -6.16 -7.30 -5.00
CA ALA A 26 -5.79 -6.45 -3.86
C ALA A 26 -7.01 -5.91 -3.08
N GLY A 27 -8.12 -5.62 -3.78
CA GLY A 27 -9.32 -5.02 -3.19
C GLY A 27 -9.86 -5.73 -1.94
N PRO A 28 -10.15 -7.03 -1.98
CA PRO A 28 -10.63 -7.79 -0.82
C PRO A 28 -9.69 -7.74 0.39
N TRP A 29 -8.37 -7.80 0.16
CA TRP A 29 -7.38 -7.70 1.23
C TRP A 29 -7.37 -6.32 1.89
N LEU A 30 -7.49 -5.25 1.11
CA LEU A 30 -7.57 -3.88 1.63
C LEU A 30 -8.86 -3.65 2.42
N LEU A 31 -9.98 -4.21 1.99
CA LEU A 31 -11.24 -4.18 2.76
C LEU A 31 -11.12 -4.95 4.07
N GLY A 32 -10.52 -6.14 4.05
CA GLY A 32 -10.26 -6.93 5.26
C GLY A 32 -9.37 -6.18 6.25
N LEU A 33 -8.30 -5.53 5.76
CA LEU A 33 -7.43 -4.69 6.59
C LEU A 33 -8.16 -3.46 7.14
N THR A 34 -9.06 -2.85 6.38
CA THR A 34 -9.90 -1.75 6.84
C THR A 34 -10.78 -2.20 8.01
N ALA A 35 -11.49 -3.31 7.85
CA ALA A 35 -12.35 -3.87 8.90
C ALA A 35 -11.53 -4.22 10.16
N TYR A 36 -10.38 -4.86 9.99
CA TYR A 36 -9.45 -5.15 11.09
C TYR A 36 -8.98 -3.88 11.78
N GLY A 37 -8.58 -2.84 11.02
CA GLY A 37 -8.12 -1.57 11.57
C GLY A 37 -9.19 -0.84 12.38
N ILE A 38 -10.44 -0.85 11.93
CA ILE A 38 -11.57 -0.30 12.68
C ILE A 38 -11.78 -1.09 13.97
N ALA A 39 -11.83 -2.42 13.90
CA ALA A 39 -12.01 -3.27 15.06
C ALA A 39 -10.88 -3.08 16.08
N SER A 40 -9.64 -3.07 15.63
CA SER A 40 -8.46 -2.81 16.46
C SER A 40 -8.52 -1.45 17.14
N TRP A 41 -8.94 -0.41 16.42
CA TRP A 41 -9.11 0.93 16.98
C TRP A 41 -10.17 0.98 18.08
N VAL A 42 -11.31 0.31 17.89
CA VAL A 42 -12.39 0.20 18.90
C VAL A 42 -11.89 -0.56 20.13
N ILE A 43 -11.20 -1.70 19.94
CA ILE A 43 -10.63 -2.51 21.03
C ILE A 43 -9.64 -1.66 21.86
N ASN A 44 -8.80 -0.87 21.18
CA ASN A 44 -7.87 0.06 21.84
C ASN A 44 -8.58 1.12 22.67
N LEU A 45 -9.67 1.72 22.14
CA LEU A 45 -10.47 2.71 22.85
C LEU A 45 -11.14 2.15 24.12
N LEU A 46 -11.55 0.87 24.06
CA LEU A 46 -12.16 0.18 25.21
C LEU A 46 -11.13 -0.29 26.25
N GLY A 47 -9.83 -0.06 26.01
CA GLY A 47 -8.76 -0.49 26.92
C GLY A 47 -8.57 -2.02 26.98
N LEU A 48 -9.13 -2.76 26.04
CA LEU A 48 -9.07 -4.22 25.96
C LEU A 48 -7.75 -4.71 25.33
N ASN A 49 -6.69 -3.93 25.47
CA ASN A 49 -5.38 -4.22 24.94
C ASN A 49 -4.68 -5.27 25.79
N GLY A 50 -4.47 -6.43 25.24
CA GLY A 50 -3.65 -7.45 25.88
C GLY A 50 -4.09 -8.86 25.53
N GLY A 51 -3.10 -9.71 25.40
CA GLY A 51 -3.30 -11.13 25.15
C GLY A 51 -2.60 -11.59 23.87
N TRP A 52 -2.17 -12.82 23.91
CA TRP A 52 -1.43 -13.46 22.82
C TRP A 52 -2.25 -13.52 21.51
N VAL A 53 -3.58 -13.59 21.60
CA VAL A 53 -4.49 -13.60 20.44
C VAL A 53 -4.42 -12.29 19.67
N ILE A 54 -4.43 -11.14 20.36
CA ILE A 54 -4.34 -9.82 19.72
C ILE A 54 -2.97 -9.65 19.06
N SER A 55 -1.91 -10.11 19.72
CA SER A 55 -0.55 -10.06 19.14
C SER A 55 -0.45 -10.91 17.87
N LEU A 56 -1.05 -12.08 17.86
CA LEU A 56 -1.06 -12.98 16.70
C LEU A 56 -1.88 -12.37 15.54
N LEU A 57 -3.05 -11.79 15.84
CA LEU A 57 -3.86 -11.09 14.84
C LEU A 57 -3.12 -9.90 14.24
N THR A 58 -2.40 -9.14 15.05
CA THR A 58 -1.57 -8.02 14.60
C THR A 58 -0.46 -8.49 13.66
N LEU A 59 0.18 -9.61 13.97
CA LEU A 59 1.22 -10.20 13.10
C LEU A 59 0.63 -10.63 11.76
N VAL A 60 -0.53 -11.29 11.77
CA VAL A 60 -1.23 -11.69 10.54
C VAL A 60 -1.63 -10.46 9.73
N ALA A 61 -2.21 -9.44 10.38
CA ALA A 61 -2.57 -8.19 9.71
C ALA A 61 -1.36 -7.49 9.09
N ALA A 62 -0.21 -7.49 9.76
CA ALA A 62 1.03 -6.95 9.20
C ALA A 62 1.46 -7.71 7.94
N ALA A 63 1.45 -9.05 7.96
CA ALA A 63 1.77 -9.86 6.78
C ALA A 63 0.81 -9.58 5.61
N VAL A 64 -0.50 -9.49 5.89
CA VAL A 64 -1.52 -9.14 4.87
C VAL A 64 -1.30 -7.75 4.33
N THR A 65 -0.91 -6.77 5.16
CA THR A 65 -0.59 -5.40 4.73
C THR A 65 0.56 -5.39 3.74
N TYR A 66 1.64 -6.13 4.02
CA TYR A 66 2.77 -6.24 3.08
C TYR A 66 2.36 -6.91 1.77
N TYR A 67 1.54 -7.95 1.84
CA TYR A 67 1.05 -8.63 0.65
C TYR A 67 0.14 -7.73 -0.19
N ALA A 68 -0.83 -7.04 0.42
CA ALA A 68 -1.74 -6.14 -0.26
C ALA A 68 -1.00 -4.96 -0.92
N THR A 69 -0.08 -4.32 -0.20
CA THR A 69 0.73 -3.22 -0.74
C THR A 69 1.67 -3.68 -1.85
N TRP A 70 2.22 -4.89 -1.76
CA TRP A 70 2.99 -5.50 -2.84
C TRP A 70 2.15 -5.68 -4.11
N LEU A 71 0.91 -6.17 -3.99
CA LEU A 71 -0.02 -6.31 -5.12
C LEU A 71 -0.32 -4.96 -5.77
N VAL A 72 -0.53 -3.91 -4.97
CA VAL A 72 -0.76 -2.55 -5.50
C VAL A 72 0.42 -2.05 -6.31
N ILE A 73 1.65 -2.22 -5.79
CA ILE A 73 2.86 -1.77 -6.50
C ILE A 73 3.11 -2.61 -7.76
N LYS A 74 2.82 -3.90 -7.72
CA LYS A 74 2.87 -4.77 -8.90
C LYS A 74 1.84 -4.36 -9.96
N GLY A 75 0.69 -3.84 -9.55
CA GLY A 75 -0.28 -3.25 -10.47
C GLY A 75 0.30 -2.03 -11.20
N PHE A 76 1.10 -1.18 -10.55
CA PHE A 76 1.81 -0.09 -11.23
C PHE A 76 2.85 -0.59 -12.24
N GLU A 77 3.58 -1.68 -11.94
CA GLU A 77 4.49 -2.29 -12.92
C GLU A 77 3.75 -2.82 -14.16
N ASP A 78 2.55 -3.39 -13.96
CA ASP A 78 1.72 -3.86 -15.08
C ASP A 78 1.26 -2.67 -15.94
N ILE A 79 0.82 -1.57 -15.34
CA ILE A 79 0.44 -0.34 -16.07
C ILE A 79 1.64 0.21 -16.85
N GLU A 80 2.82 0.27 -16.23
CA GLU A 80 4.05 0.75 -16.87
C GLU A 80 4.40 -0.08 -18.11
N LYS A 81 4.29 -1.41 -17.99
CA LYS A 81 4.57 -2.34 -19.10
C LYS A 81 3.53 -2.27 -20.22
N ASN A 82 2.24 -2.27 -19.85
CA ASN A 82 1.15 -2.35 -20.83
C ASN A 82 0.98 -1.05 -21.61
N ASN A 83 1.27 0.08 -20.97
CA ASN A 83 1.02 1.40 -21.55
C ASN A 83 2.30 2.15 -21.95
N SER A 84 3.48 1.55 -21.76
CA SER A 84 4.79 2.22 -21.94
C SER A 84 4.87 3.56 -21.19
N ALA A 85 4.17 3.67 -20.07
CA ALA A 85 4.06 4.88 -19.27
C ALA A 85 5.19 4.91 -18.24
N GLY A 86 6.09 5.88 -18.32
CA GLY A 86 7.17 6.06 -17.34
C GLY A 86 6.66 6.52 -15.98
N ILE A 87 5.89 5.69 -15.26
CA ILE A 87 5.28 6.01 -13.96
C ILE A 87 6.18 5.73 -12.74
N ALA A 88 7.44 5.38 -12.98
CA ALA A 88 8.44 5.10 -11.93
C ALA A 88 8.04 3.96 -10.96
N ALA A 89 7.37 2.92 -11.45
CA ALA A 89 6.95 1.75 -10.66
C ALA A 89 8.16 1.04 -10.00
N ALA A 90 9.30 0.97 -10.69
CA ALA A 90 10.54 0.39 -10.16
C ALA A 90 11.06 1.12 -8.91
N GLU A 91 10.93 2.45 -8.85
CA GLU A 91 11.32 3.27 -7.70
C GLU A 91 10.41 2.96 -6.50
N SER A 92 9.11 2.86 -6.73
CA SER A 92 8.12 2.48 -5.70
C SER A 92 8.36 1.07 -5.18
N MET A 93 8.70 0.12 -6.04
CA MET A 93 9.05 -1.25 -5.65
C MET A 93 10.33 -1.30 -4.82
N ARG A 94 11.35 -0.51 -5.19
CA ARG A 94 12.59 -0.42 -4.41
C ARG A 94 12.33 0.13 -3.00
N SER A 95 11.58 1.22 -2.90
CA SER A 95 11.21 1.83 -1.61
C SER A 95 10.41 0.87 -0.74
N TRP A 96 9.46 0.13 -1.32
CA TRP A 96 8.69 -0.88 -0.62
C TRP A 96 9.57 -2.01 -0.07
N LYS A 97 10.52 -2.53 -0.88
CA LYS A 97 11.46 -3.58 -0.44
C LYS A 97 12.30 -3.11 0.76
N ILE A 98 12.81 -1.88 0.72
CA ILE A 98 13.58 -1.31 1.83
C ILE A 98 12.70 -1.22 3.08
N CYS A 99 11.47 -0.74 2.95
CA CYS A 99 10.51 -0.65 4.04
C CYS A 99 10.22 -2.03 4.65
N ALA A 100 9.97 -3.05 3.82
CA ALA A 100 9.70 -4.40 4.27
C ALA A 100 10.90 -5.02 5.02
N ILE A 101 12.11 -4.88 4.47
CA ILE A 101 13.33 -5.39 5.11
C ILE A 101 13.55 -4.70 6.47
N LEU A 102 13.45 -3.37 6.53
CA LEU A 102 13.61 -2.63 7.79
C LEU A 102 12.59 -3.04 8.84
N ASN A 103 11.34 -3.31 8.45
CA ASN A 103 10.33 -3.80 9.36
C ASN A 103 10.68 -5.19 9.93
N ILE A 104 11.12 -6.12 9.09
CA ILE A 104 11.56 -7.45 9.54
C ILE A 104 12.73 -7.32 10.51
N VAL A 105 13.72 -6.49 10.18
CA VAL A 105 14.88 -6.22 11.05
C VAL A 105 14.44 -5.56 12.36
N ALA A 106 13.50 -4.61 12.32
CA ALA A 106 12.96 -3.94 13.51
C ALA A 106 12.28 -4.94 14.45
N VAL A 107 11.46 -5.86 13.91
CA VAL A 107 10.82 -6.92 14.70
C VAL A 107 11.88 -7.86 15.31
N ALA A 108 12.88 -8.28 14.54
CA ALA A 108 13.96 -9.16 15.03
C ALA A 108 14.82 -8.50 16.13
N LEU A 109 15.02 -7.20 16.04
CA LEU A 109 15.85 -6.44 16.99
C LEU A 109 15.05 -5.73 18.10
N SER A 110 13.73 -5.93 18.15
CA SER A 110 12.84 -5.30 19.14
C SER A 110 13.21 -5.63 20.62
N TRP A 111 13.98 -6.69 20.83
CA TRP A 111 14.49 -7.11 22.13
C TRP A 111 15.56 -6.17 22.71
N VAL A 112 16.15 -5.28 21.90
CA VAL A 112 17.18 -4.33 22.32
C VAL A 112 16.58 -2.92 22.34
N PRO A 113 16.26 -2.34 23.52
CA PRO A 113 15.50 -1.09 23.63
C PRO A 113 16.13 0.10 22.89
N VAL A 114 17.44 0.28 22.98
CA VAL A 114 18.15 1.39 22.30
C VAL A 114 18.07 1.26 20.78
N LEU A 115 18.19 0.04 20.27
CA LEU A 115 18.14 -0.23 18.84
C LEU A 115 16.73 -0.05 18.29
N SER A 116 15.71 -0.36 19.09
CA SER A 116 14.29 -0.15 18.74
C SER A 116 13.96 1.31 18.46
N VAL A 117 14.51 2.25 19.23
CA VAL A 117 14.30 3.69 19.02
C VAL A 117 14.96 4.16 17.71
N LEU A 118 16.18 3.72 17.44
CA LEU A 118 16.89 4.07 16.19
C LEU A 118 16.16 3.50 14.97
N LEU A 119 15.68 2.25 15.06
CA LEU A 119 14.92 1.61 14.00
C LEU A 119 13.59 2.29 13.77
N LEU A 120 12.90 2.75 14.83
CA LEU A 120 11.65 3.50 14.70
C LEU A 120 11.86 4.80 13.93
N LEU A 121 12.91 5.55 14.22
CA LEU A 121 13.28 6.75 13.47
C LEU A 121 13.59 6.42 11.99
N GLY A 122 14.35 5.35 11.75
CA GLY A 122 14.64 4.86 10.40
C GLY A 122 13.36 4.49 9.63
N MET A 123 12.40 3.82 10.28
CA MET A 123 11.12 3.46 9.69
C MET A 123 10.30 4.69 9.30
N VAL A 124 10.26 5.73 10.12
CA VAL A 124 9.57 6.98 9.79
C VAL A 124 10.15 7.59 8.51
N VAL A 125 11.48 7.68 8.40
CA VAL A 125 12.15 8.21 7.20
C VAL A 125 11.80 7.39 5.96
N VAL A 126 11.88 6.07 6.03
CA VAL A 126 11.59 5.19 4.89
C VAL A 126 10.12 5.22 4.51
N THR A 127 9.21 5.34 5.47
CA THR A 127 7.78 5.52 5.21
C THR A 127 7.52 6.82 4.46
N ILE A 128 8.17 7.92 4.86
CA ILE A 128 8.08 9.19 4.14
C ILE A 128 8.61 9.05 2.70
N MET A 129 9.75 8.37 2.51
CA MET A 129 10.29 8.10 1.17
C MET A 129 9.31 7.29 0.31
N LEU A 130 8.67 6.29 0.88
CA LEU A 130 7.65 5.50 0.18
C LEU A 130 6.45 6.37 -0.21
N LEU A 131 5.93 7.21 0.69
CA LEU A 131 4.83 8.12 0.40
C LEU A 131 5.18 9.13 -0.70
N VAL A 132 6.41 9.67 -0.68
CA VAL A 132 6.90 10.57 -1.73
C VAL A 132 6.99 9.84 -3.07
N SER A 133 7.50 8.61 -3.09
CA SER A 133 7.57 7.78 -4.29
C SER A 133 6.19 7.48 -4.86
N LEU A 134 5.22 7.09 -4.02
CA LEU A 134 3.83 6.85 -4.43
C LEU A 134 3.15 8.12 -4.96
N ASN A 135 3.39 9.27 -4.34
CA ASN A 135 2.85 10.55 -4.81
C ASN A 135 3.46 10.95 -6.17
N LYS A 136 4.75 10.68 -6.39
CA LYS A 136 5.40 10.86 -7.69
C LYS A 136 4.77 9.96 -8.75
N THR A 137 4.58 8.68 -8.46
CA THR A 137 3.91 7.72 -9.35
C THR A 137 2.49 8.19 -9.71
N ARG A 138 1.72 8.65 -8.72
CA ARG A 138 0.38 9.21 -8.93
C ARG A 138 0.40 10.42 -9.87
N LYS A 139 1.31 11.36 -9.67
CA LYS A 139 1.45 12.55 -10.53
C LYS A 139 1.80 12.17 -11.97
N LEU A 140 2.75 11.25 -12.15
CA LEU A 140 3.15 10.76 -13.47
C LEU A 140 2.01 10.03 -14.17
N TYR A 141 1.26 9.20 -13.45
CA TYR A 141 0.08 8.52 -13.98
C TYR A 141 -1.00 9.51 -14.42
N ASN A 142 -1.30 10.53 -13.60
CA ASN A 142 -2.28 11.56 -13.95
C ASN A 142 -1.85 12.34 -15.20
N ALA A 143 -0.57 12.71 -15.30
CA ALA A 143 -0.02 13.36 -16.49
C ALA A 143 -0.14 12.46 -17.74
N TYR A 144 0.18 11.18 -17.61
CA TYR A 144 0.02 10.20 -18.68
C TYR A 144 -1.45 10.09 -19.12
N ARG A 145 -2.40 10.01 -18.18
CA ARG A 145 -3.83 9.92 -18.46
C ARG A 145 -4.36 11.16 -19.21
N MET A 146 -3.83 12.34 -18.90
CA MET A 146 -4.19 13.59 -19.62
C MET A 146 -3.66 13.64 -21.05
N LEU A 147 -2.50 12.99 -21.29
CA LEU A 147 -1.88 12.95 -22.62
C LEU A 147 -2.41 11.83 -23.50
N ARG A 148 -3.11 10.85 -22.92
CA ARG A 148 -3.77 9.79 -23.67
C ARG A 148 -4.92 10.43 -24.46
N PRO A 149 -4.87 10.48 -25.82
CA PRO A 149 -5.98 11.01 -26.58
C PRO A 149 -7.23 10.22 -26.17
N GLN A 150 -8.36 10.91 -25.99
CA GLN A 150 -9.67 10.28 -25.83
C GLN A 150 -10.03 9.58 -27.13
N SER A 151 -9.32 8.49 -27.42
CA SER A 151 -9.63 7.58 -28.50
C SER A 151 -10.83 6.78 -28.07
N ASN A 152 -11.95 7.04 -28.73
CA ASN A 152 -13.22 6.33 -28.71
C ASN A 152 -14.32 6.82 -27.77
N ASN A 153 -14.83 8.03 -28.05
CA ASN A 153 -16.27 8.23 -27.97
C ASN A 153 -16.86 8.47 -29.37
N GLY A 154 -16.29 7.86 -30.41
CA GLY A 154 -16.85 7.73 -31.71
C GLY A 154 -17.53 6.36 -31.82
N GLY A 155 -18.70 6.20 -31.17
CA GLY A 155 -19.63 5.17 -31.56
C GLY A 155 -20.03 5.41 -33.03
N PRO A 156 -20.24 4.35 -33.85
CA PRO A 156 -20.69 4.54 -35.22
C PRO A 156 -22.04 5.24 -35.22
N GLU A 157 -22.09 6.42 -35.79
CA GLU A 157 -23.36 7.01 -36.23
C GLU A 157 -23.88 6.13 -37.37
N PHE A 158 -24.94 5.37 -37.09
CA PHE A 158 -25.81 4.77 -38.08
C PHE A 158 -27.24 5.25 -37.84
#